data_c2669b22583864ddeed3d12926bb1355
#
_entry.id   c2669b22583864ddeed3d12926bb1355
#
_cell.length_a   1.000
_cell.length_b   1.000
_cell.length_c   1.000
_cell.angle_alpha   90.00
_cell.angle_beta   90.00
_cell.angle_gamma   90.00
#
_symmetry.space_group_name_H-M   'P 1'
#
loop_
_entity.id
_entity.type
_entity.pdbx_description
1 polymer ?
#
loop_
_entity_poly.entity_id
_entity_poly.type
_entity_poly.pdbx_seq_one_letter_code
_entity_poly.pdbx_strand_id
1 'polypeptide(L)'
;MASINTRRDKDGNLSFLIRVYRGYDSSGKRLKPYTLTYTPEPGWSEKRAIKEANKRAVQFEQECENGFAGNATGLKIADFAPVYLAAMQDKLSPVVYHSYVRTLDTVIIPALGHIKLADLKPVHVQQFVKQLAAMPKMKRNGEADPSGEKISVATIRRKLAVLQSMLTFATKLGYIGVNPADAKRLTLPKMPRPEIEIFTKQQAAYILQCLQNEPLQFQTMIQLAIFTGAREGELVGLKFSDINFTTRKLVISRSAYKLKGEPVKTKPPKSGKARTVTLNKSCIDLLADLSQEHLLEKLRLGDAWKGDEWVFTQWDGSIMHPQTPSRQFDKFLKRNSIPHRKFHSLRHTSATLLLYNGTDLKTVQERLGHADFTTTNRYLHLVEQADAEAVDSLEELLQEKHA
;
A
#
# COMPACT_ATOMS: atom_id res chain seq x y z
N MET A 1 28.38 22.01 -25.73
CA MET A 1 29.26 22.93 -25.01
C MET A 1 28.54 24.20 -24.67
N ALA A 2 28.67 24.64 -23.41
CA ALA A 2 28.14 25.92 -22.99
C ALA A 2 28.88 27.09 -23.66
N SER A 3 28.16 28.10 -24.14
CA SER A 3 28.74 29.34 -24.65
C SER A 3 28.61 30.42 -23.60
N ILE A 4 29.69 31.24 -23.44
CA ILE A 4 29.73 32.29 -22.45
C ILE A 4 29.87 33.64 -23.17
N ASN A 5 28.94 34.57 -22.92
CA ASN A 5 28.99 35.92 -23.44
C ASN A 5 29.20 36.88 -22.28
N THR A 6 30.32 37.64 -22.32
CA THR A 6 30.61 38.69 -21.37
C THR A 6 29.74 39.91 -21.65
N ARG A 7 29.17 40.49 -20.58
CA ARG A 7 28.40 41.74 -20.61
C ARG A 7 28.94 42.69 -19.58
N ARG A 8 28.91 43.98 -19.89
CA ARG A 8 29.18 45.06 -18.93
C ARG A 8 27.92 45.93 -18.84
N ASP A 9 27.55 46.26 -17.63
CA ASP A 9 26.47 47.22 -17.40
C ASP A 9 26.95 48.66 -17.63
N LYS A 10 26.06 49.65 -17.45
CA LYS A 10 26.37 51.07 -17.62
C LYS A 10 27.38 51.56 -16.59
N ASP A 11 27.54 50.90 -15.47
CA ASP A 11 28.45 51.22 -14.37
C ASP A 11 29.76 50.42 -14.47
N GLY A 12 29.98 49.67 -15.57
CA GLY A 12 31.20 48.93 -15.84
C GLY A 12 31.29 47.56 -15.16
N ASN A 13 30.25 47.11 -14.43
CA ASN A 13 30.28 45.82 -13.76
C ASN A 13 30.17 44.67 -14.76
N LEU A 14 31.00 43.65 -14.52
CA LEU A 14 31.05 42.44 -15.36
C LEU A 14 29.93 41.46 -15.00
N SER A 15 29.27 40.96 -16.03
CA SER A 15 28.37 39.79 -15.92
C SER A 15 28.58 38.84 -17.12
N PHE A 16 28.33 37.57 -16.90
CA PHE A 16 28.52 36.51 -17.90
C PHE A 16 27.19 35.84 -18.17
N LEU A 17 26.74 35.89 -19.43
CA LEU A 17 25.57 35.13 -19.90
C LEU A 17 26.03 33.80 -20.44
N ILE A 18 25.76 32.72 -19.69
CA ILE A 18 26.07 31.35 -20.05
C ILE A 18 24.86 30.77 -20.77
N ARG A 19 25.07 30.12 -21.91
CA ARG A 19 24.01 29.49 -22.71
C ARG A 19 24.38 28.05 -23.02
N VAL A 20 23.45 27.11 -22.77
CA VAL A 20 23.56 25.68 -23.14
C VAL A 20 22.52 25.37 -24.22
N TYR A 21 22.99 24.80 -25.32
CA TYR A 21 22.15 24.46 -26.45
C TYR A 21 21.29 23.23 -26.19
N ARG A 22 19.99 23.25 -26.59
CA ARG A 22 19.01 22.21 -26.31
C ARG A 22 18.66 21.29 -27.49
N GLY A 23 19.22 21.52 -28.68
CA GLY A 23 18.84 20.79 -29.88
C GLY A 23 17.53 21.28 -30.49
N TYR A 24 16.79 20.35 -31.13
CA TYR A 24 15.53 20.59 -31.79
C TYR A 24 14.40 19.79 -31.14
N ASP A 25 13.16 20.25 -31.31
CA ASP A 25 11.97 19.48 -30.95
C ASP A 25 11.64 18.40 -31.98
N SER A 26 10.60 17.61 -31.75
CA SER A 26 10.14 16.55 -32.67
C SER A 26 9.66 17.05 -34.03
N SER A 27 9.41 18.36 -34.16
CA SER A 27 9.02 19.02 -35.42
C SER A 27 10.23 19.61 -36.17
N GLY A 28 11.46 19.46 -35.65
CA GLY A 28 12.68 20.01 -36.22
C GLY A 28 12.88 21.50 -35.91
N LYS A 29 12.09 22.10 -35.04
CA LYS A 29 12.25 23.49 -34.58
C LYS A 29 13.28 23.60 -33.48
N ARG A 30 14.21 24.56 -33.61
CA ARG A 30 15.25 24.80 -32.58
C ARG A 30 14.64 25.23 -31.27
N LEU A 31 15.00 24.51 -30.19
CA LEU A 31 14.59 24.85 -28.82
C LEU A 31 15.36 26.07 -28.29
N LYS A 32 14.71 26.90 -27.50
CA LYS A 32 15.38 28.01 -26.82
C LYS A 32 16.48 27.46 -25.89
N PRO A 33 17.72 28.03 -25.93
CA PRO A 33 18.80 27.57 -25.06
C PRO A 33 18.48 27.78 -23.59
N TYR A 34 19.06 26.97 -22.74
CA TYR A 34 19.12 27.28 -21.32
C TYR A 34 20.04 28.46 -21.11
N THR A 35 19.67 29.40 -20.23
CA THR A 35 20.47 30.59 -19.96
C THR A 35 20.66 30.80 -18.46
N LEU A 36 21.87 31.11 -18.07
CA LEU A 36 22.24 31.50 -16.69
C LEU A 36 23.06 32.79 -16.74
N THR A 37 22.68 33.79 -15.95
CA THR A 37 23.51 34.97 -15.78
C THR A 37 24.33 34.79 -14.51
N TYR A 38 25.64 34.88 -14.62
CA TYR A 38 26.57 34.80 -13.52
C TYR A 38 27.21 36.19 -13.30
N THR A 39 27.09 36.74 -12.10
CA THR A 39 27.68 38.02 -11.71
C THR A 39 28.81 37.72 -10.72
N PRO A 40 30.07 38.10 -11.00
CA PRO A 40 31.20 37.94 -10.08
C PRO A 40 31.02 38.78 -8.82
N GLU A 41 31.71 38.39 -7.76
CA GLU A 41 31.76 39.19 -6.53
C GLU A 41 32.51 40.53 -6.76
N PRO A 42 32.09 41.62 -6.15
CA PRO A 42 32.79 42.89 -6.25
C PRO A 42 34.24 42.77 -5.83
N GLY A 43 35.16 43.43 -6.58
CA GLY A 43 36.58 43.43 -6.27
C GLY A 43 37.41 42.28 -6.89
N TRP A 44 36.81 41.37 -7.65
CA TRP A 44 37.59 40.37 -8.37
C TRP A 44 38.26 40.93 -9.60
N SER A 45 39.49 40.45 -9.88
CA SER A 45 40.14 40.74 -11.14
C SER A 45 39.42 40.09 -12.30
N GLU A 46 39.45 40.68 -13.49
CA GLU A 46 38.78 40.15 -14.69
C GLU A 46 39.20 38.70 -15.03
N LYS A 47 40.50 38.39 -14.84
CA LYS A 47 41.03 37.02 -15.03
C LYS A 47 40.39 36.02 -14.04
N ARG A 48 40.18 36.40 -12.79
CA ARG A 48 39.53 35.57 -11.78
C ARG A 48 38.06 35.37 -12.10
N ALA A 49 37.37 36.45 -12.47
CA ALA A 49 35.97 36.43 -12.86
C ALA A 49 35.69 35.50 -14.05
N ILE A 50 36.55 35.56 -15.10
CA ILE A 50 36.45 34.65 -16.26
C ILE A 50 36.70 33.20 -15.86
N LYS A 51 37.70 32.91 -15.00
CA LYS A 51 37.98 31.57 -14.55
C LYS A 51 36.79 30.94 -13.78
N GLU A 52 36.17 31.69 -12.88
CA GLU A 52 35.01 31.19 -12.14
C GLU A 52 33.76 31.13 -13.02
N ALA A 53 33.59 32.05 -13.99
CA ALA A 53 32.49 31.93 -14.98
C ALA A 53 32.62 30.67 -15.84
N ASN A 54 33.83 30.31 -16.27
CA ASN A 54 34.08 29.04 -16.97
C ASN A 54 33.77 27.83 -16.11
N LYS A 55 34.18 27.79 -14.86
CA LYS A 55 33.81 26.75 -13.92
C LYS A 55 32.29 26.60 -13.76
N ARG A 56 31.60 27.73 -13.60
CA ARG A 56 30.15 27.78 -13.50
C ARG A 56 29.46 27.33 -14.78
N ALA A 57 30.05 27.63 -15.94
CA ALA A 57 29.53 27.18 -17.23
C ALA A 57 29.58 25.63 -17.38
N VAL A 58 30.69 25.00 -16.98
CA VAL A 58 30.81 23.53 -16.98
C VAL A 58 29.80 22.91 -16.01
N GLN A 59 29.65 23.46 -14.82
CA GLN A 59 28.65 23.01 -13.87
C GLN A 59 27.23 23.16 -14.42
N PHE A 60 26.94 24.32 -15.05
CA PHE A 60 25.64 24.58 -15.63
C PHE A 60 25.33 23.67 -16.82
N GLU A 61 26.32 23.34 -17.63
CA GLU A 61 26.19 22.36 -18.71
C GLU A 61 25.88 20.97 -18.17
N GLN A 62 26.58 20.51 -17.14
CA GLN A 62 26.26 19.25 -16.45
C GLN A 62 24.87 19.27 -15.81
N GLU A 63 24.48 20.40 -15.20
CA GLU A 63 23.11 20.60 -14.71
C GLU A 63 22.08 20.48 -15.84
N CYS A 64 22.34 21.04 -17.02
CA CYS A 64 21.48 20.95 -18.18
C CYS A 64 21.38 19.52 -18.75
N GLU A 65 22.51 18.83 -18.88
CA GLU A 65 22.60 17.44 -19.35
C GLU A 65 21.90 16.47 -18.40
N ASN A 66 22.00 16.72 -17.10
CA ASN A 66 21.30 15.96 -16.07
C ASN A 66 19.82 16.35 -15.92
N GLY A 67 19.27 17.20 -16.80
CA GLY A 67 17.87 17.64 -16.79
C GLY A 67 17.53 18.72 -15.76
N PHE A 68 18.53 19.32 -15.09
CA PHE A 68 18.32 20.31 -14.04
C PHE A 68 17.97 21.73 -14.49
N ALA A 69 18.30 22.07 -15.72
CA ALA A 69 18.15 23.42 -16.21
C ALA A 69 17.04 23.53 -17.24
N GLY A 70 15.84 23.89 -16.85
CA GLY A 70 14.97 24.46 -17.83
C GLY A 70 13.46 24.20 -17.80
N ASN A 71 12.97 23.17 -17.15
CA ASN A 71 11.51 22.96 -17.07
C ASN A 71 10.93 23.11 -15.66
N ALA A 72 11.76 23.15 -14.61
CA ALA A 72 11.30 23.13 -13.23
C ALA A 72 11.45 24.47 -12.47
N THR A 73 12.04 25.49 -13.06
CA THR A 73 12.36 26.75 -12.36
C THR A 73 11.15 27.49 -11.79
N GLY A 74 9.93 27.12 -12.21
CA GLY A 74 8.70 27.70 -11.68
C GLY A 74 7.67 26.67 -11.17
N LEU A 75 7.83 25.37 -11.50
CA LEU A 75 6.81 24.36 -11.25
C LEU A 75 6.74 24.01 -9.77
N LYS A 76 5.57 24.24 -9.16
CA LYS A 76 5.31 23.91 -7.76
C LYS A 76 4.94 22.44 -7.62
N ILE A 77 5.09 21.90 -6.41
CA ILE A 77 4.66 20.54 -6.05
C ILE A 77 3.15 20.35 -6.34
N ALA A 78 2.32 21.35 -6.02
CA ALA A 78 0.90 21.31 -6.29
C ALA A 78 0.58 21.16 -7.79
N ASP A 79 1.34 21.85 -8.66
CA ASP A 79 1.13 21.81 -10.12
C ASP A 79 1.67 20.51 -10.75
N PHE A 80 2.66 19.87 -10.12
CA PHE A 80 3.22 18.59 -10.56
C PHE A 80 2.39 17.38 -10.13
N ALA A 81 1.66 17.47 -9.03
CA ALA A 81 0.85 16.37 -8.50
C ALA A 81 -0.15 15.80 -9.54
N PRO A 82 -0.91 16.59 -10.31
CA PRO A 82 -1.77 16.07 -11.38
C PRO A 82 -1.01 15.32 -12.47
N VAL A 83 0.18 15.80 -12.87
CA VAL A 83 1.04 15.13 -13.87
C VAL A 83 1.47 13.74 -13.37
N TYR A 84 1.88 13.67 -12.11
CA TYR A 84 2.22 12.41 -11.46
C TYR A 84 1.02 11.45 -11.39
N LEU A 85 -0.14 11.95 -10.94
CA LEU A 85 -1.34 11.13 -10.82
C LEU A 85 -1.81 10.57 -12.17
N ALA A 86 -1.79 11.37 -13.23
CA ALA A 86 -2.11 10.90 -14.58
C ALA A 86 -1.19 9.74 -15.02
N ALA A 87 0.13 9.87 -14.75
CA ALA A 87 1.09 8.81 -15.07
C ALA A 87 0.96 7.54 -14.21
N MET A 88 0.28 7.62 -13.06
CA MET A 88 0.09 6.50 -12.12
C MET A 88 -1.29 5.84 -12.22
N GLN A 89 -2.22 6.42 -12.97
CA GLN A 89 -3.61 5.96 -13.05
C GLN A 89 -3.72 4.48 -13.46
N ASP A 90 -3.00 4.09 -14.50
CA ASP A 90 -3.04 2.72 -15.03
C ASP A 90 -2.02 1.78 -14.36
N LYS A 91 -1.08 2.34 -13.58
CA LYS A 91 -0.02 1.56 -12.91
C LYS A 91 -0.41 1.12 -11.50
N LEU A 92 -1.27 1.88 -10.84
CA LEU A 92 -1.69 1.61 -9.49
C LEU A 92 -3.06 0.92 -9.47
N SER A 93 -3.25 0.00 -8.51
CA SER A 93 -4.59 -0.52 -8.31
C SER A 93 -5.55 0.60 -7.88
N PRO A 94 -6.85 0.55 -8.23
CA PRO A 94 -7.79 1.64 -7.96
C PRO A 94 -7.79 2.13 -6.51
N VAL A 95 -7.74 1.21 -5.54
CA VAL A 95 -7.70 1.55 -4.11
C VAL A 95 -6.42 2.30 -3.73
N VAL A 96 -5.28 1.90 -4.29
CA VAL A 96 -3.99 2.57 -4.05
C VAL A 96 -3.98 3.94 -4.71
N TYR A 97 -4.46 4.05 -5.94
CA TYR A 97 -4.58 5.31 -6.66
C TYR A 97 -5.41 6.32 -5.88
N HIS A 98 -6.63 5.95 -5.45
CA HIS A 98 -7.47 6.81 -4.62
C HIS A 98 -6.82 7.21 -3.27
N SER A 99 -6.04 6.29 -2.67
CA SER A 99 -5.27 6.60 -1.47
C SER A 99 -4.17 7.63 -1.75
N TYR A 100 -3.54 7.57 -2.93
CA TYR A 100 -2.53 8.53 -3.36
C TYR A 100 -3.13 9.91 -3.61
N VAL A 101 -4.22 9.98 -4.39
CA VAL A 101 -4.98 11.22 -4.60
C VAL A 101 -5.32 11.86 -3.26
N ARG A 102 -5.99 11.11 -2.37
CA ARG A 102 -6.36 11.63 -1.06
C ARG A 102 -5.15 12.11 -0.24
N THR A 103 -4.04 11.39 -0.27
CA THR A 103 -2.84 11.78 0.50
C THR A 103 -2.20 13.04 -0.06
N LEU A 104 -2.17 13.18 -1.38
CA LEU A 104 -1.70 14.40 -2.03
C LEU A 104 -2.57 15.57 -1.67
N ASP A 105 -3.89 15.47 -1.87
CA ASP A 105 -4.83 16.57 -1.69
C ASP A 105 -4.96 17.03 -0.23
N THR A 106 -5.01 16.07 0.71
CA THR A 106 -5.33 16.40 2.12
C THR A 106 -4.11 16.57 3.00
N VAL A 107 -2.92 16.17 2.57
CA VAL A 107 -1.74 16.16 3.42
C VAL A 107 -0.52 16.80 2.76
N ILE A 108 -0.14 16.35 1.56
CA ILE A 108 1.12 16.77 0.93
C ILE A 108 0.99 18.16 0.32
N ILE A 109 -0.04 18.42 -0.47
CA ILE A 109 -0.27 19.72 -1.12
C ILE A 109 -0.48 20.85 -0.10
N PRO A 110 -1.30 20.68 0.97
CA PRO A 110 -1.41 21.72 2.00
C PRO A 110 -0.09 22.06 2.70
N ALA A 111 0.79 21.07 2.90
CA ALA A 111 2.06 21.27 3.61
C ALA A 111 3.21 21.74 2.71
N LEU A 112 3.34 21.23 1.50
CA LEU A 112 4.49 21.41 0.63
C LEU A 112 4.14 21.94 -0.76
N GLY A 113 2.87 22.01 -1.12
CA GLY A 113 2.41 22.31 -2.47
C GLY A 113 2.85 23.68 -3.01
N HIS A 114 3.07 24.65 -2.12
CA HIS A 114 3.53 26.00 -2.45
C HIS A 114 5.03 26.06 -2.84
N ILE A 115 5.80 25.02 -2.49
CA ILE A 115 7.25 24.97 -2.75
C ILE A 115 7.48 24.53 -4.19
N LYS A 116 8.43 25.20 -4.89
CA LYS A 116 8.86 24.75 -6.21
C LYS A 116 9.64 23.45 -6.11
N LEU A 117 9.48 22.56 -7.10
CA LEU A 117 10.19 21.27 -7.14
C LEU A 117 11.72 21.45 -7.01
N ALA A 118 12.28 22.43 -7.70
CA ALA A 118 13.71 22.73 -7.69
C ALA A 118 14.21 23.24 -6.31
N ASP A 119 13.34 23.85 -5.53
CA ASP A 119 13.68 24.46 -4.24
C ASP A 119 13.40 23.52 -3.05
N LEU A 120 12.79 22.35 -3.29
CA LEU A 120 12.50 21.39 -2.25
C LEU A 120 13.79 20.71 -1.76
N LYS A 121 14.12 20.94 -0.47
CA LYS A 121 15.31 20.39 0.19
C LYS A 121 14.94 19.31 1.20
N PRO A 122 15.88 18.41 1.58
CA PRO A 122 15.63 17.42 2.63
C PRO A 122 15.13 18.01 3.95
N VAL A 123 15.56 19.22 4.31
CA VAL A 123 15.08 19.91 5.53
C VAL A 123 13.58 20.16 5.50
N HIS A 124 13.01 20.55 4.37
CA HIS A 124 11.56 20.74 4.22
C HIS A 124 10.79 19.42 4.42
N VAL A 125 11.31 18.33 3.84
CA VAL A 125 10.73 17.00 4.00
C VAL A 125 10.86 16.50 5.45
N GLN A 126 12.00 16.76 6.10
CA GLN A 126 12.19 16.42 7.52
C GLN A 126 11.22 17.18 8.43
N GLN A 127 10.95 18.44 8.13
CA GLN A 127 9.96 19.24 8.85
C GLN A 127 8.54 18.72 8.61
N PHE A 128 8.23 18.33 7.39
CA PHE A 128 6.97 17.67 7.06
C PHE A 128 6.78 16.34 7.84
N VAL A 129 7.82 15.50 7.96
CA VAL A 129 7.78 14.28 8.78
C VAL A 129 7.50 14.61 10.25
N LYS A 130 8.08 15.69 10.81
CA LYS A 130 7.77 16.15 12.18
C LYS A 130 6.31 16.60 12.31
N GLN A 131 5.78 17.32 11.31
CA GLN A 131 4.37 17.71 11.28
C GLN A 131 3.44 16.47 11.24
N LEU A 132 3.76 15.48 10.40
CA LEU A 132 3.02 14.22 10.37
C LEU A 132 3.03 13.52 11.73
N ALA A 133 4.17 13.48 12.42
CA ALA A 133 4.28 12.85 13.74
C ALA A 133 3.46 13.57 14.84
N ALA A 134 3.16 14.85 14.64
CA ALA A 134 2.32 15.63 15.54
C ALA A 134 0.82 15.54 15.21
N MET A 135 0.46 15.01 14.02
CA MET A 135 -0.95 14.94 13.59
C MET A 135 -1.77 14.03 14.50
N PRO A 136 -2.96 14.45 14.94
CA PRO A 136 -3.87 13.61 15.68
C PRO A 136 -4.41 12.47 14.81
N LYS A 137 -4.72 11.37 15.45
CA LYS A 137 -5.50 10.30 14.82
C LYS A 137 -6.90 10.84 14.54
N MET A 138 -7.39 10.58 13.33
CA MET A 138 -8.70 11.05 12.90
C MET A 138 -9.69 9.90 12.86
N LYS A 139 -10.91 10.13 13.33
CA LYS A 139 -12.04 9.23 13.15
C LYS A 139 -12.48 9.17 11.69
N ARG A 140 -13.32 8.20 11.36
CA ARG A 140 -13.83 8.00 10.01
C ARG A 140 -14.72 9.17 9.51
N ASN A 141 -15.35 9.89 10.41
CA ASN A 141 -16.16 11.08 10.13
C ASN A 141 -15.33 12.35 9.90
N GLY A 142 -13.99 12.28 10.08
CA GLY A 142 -13.10 13.42 9.88
C GLY A 142 -12.82 14.22 11.15
N GLU A 143 -13.37 13.86 12.29
CA GLU A 143 -13.09 14.47 13.59
C GLU A 143 -11.82 13.88 14.21
N ALA A 144 -11.16 14.63 15.09
CA ALA A 144 -10.05 14.11 15.86
C ALA A 144 -10.52 12.98 16.80
N ASP A 145 -9.71 11.94 16.94
CA ASP A 145 -9.99 10.86 17.88
C ASP A 145 -9.90 11.42 19.31
N PRO A 146 -10.94 11.25 20.14
CA PRO A 146 -10.93 11.75 21.53
C PRO A 146 -9.88 11.11 22.42
N SER A 147 -9.24 10.01 21.98
CA SER A 147 -8.10 9.42 22.72
C SER A 147 -6.87 10.32 22.77
N GLY A 148 -6.82 11.39 21.94
CA GLY A 148 -5.64 12.23 21.80
C GLY A 148 -4.43 11.54 21.13
N GLU A 149 -4.60 10.29 20.68
CA GLU A 149 -3.54 9.55 20.00
C GLU A 149 -3.12 10.22 18.71
N LYS A 150 -1.82 10.18 18.43
CA LYS A 150 -1.23 10.61 17.16
C LYS A 150 -1.31 9.50 16.12
N ILE A 151 -1.16 9.86 14.85
CA ILE A 151 -1.10 8.85 13.77
C ILE A 151 0.11 7.93 13.98
N SER A 152 -0.07 6.65 13.67
CA SER A 152 0.98 5.63 13.82
C SER A 152 2.18 5.87 12.90
N VAL A 153 3.35 5.40 13.29
CA VAL A 153 4.58 5.43 12.47
C VAL A 153 4.35 4.78 11.10
N ALA A 154 3.57 3.70 11.03
CA ALA A 154 3.20 3.07 9.77
C ALA A 154 2.39 4.01 8.86
N THR A 155 1.50 4.83 9.45
CA THR A 155 0.73 5.83 8.70
C THR A 155 1.62 6.97 8.22
N ILE A 156 2.56 7.46 9.05
CA ILE A 156 3.55 8.47 8.64
C ILE A 156 4.35 7.98 7.44
N ARG A 157 4.93 6.78 7.53
CA ARG A 157 5.74 6.20 6.44
C ARG A 157 4.92 5.98 5.16
N ARG A 158 3.65 5.59 5.28
CA ARG A 158 2.76 5.42 4.12
C ARG A 158 2.49 6.76 3.42
N LYS A 159 2.25 7.83 4.18
CA LYS A 159 2.06 9.18 3.61
C LYS A 159 3.35 9.70 2.96
N LEU A 160 4.49 9.49 3.61
CA LEU A 160 5.81 9.85 3.06
C LEU A 160 6.12 9.07 1.79
N ALA A 161 5.76 7.78 1.69
CA ALA A 161 6.00 6.97 0.50
C ALA A 161 5.29 7.51 -0.75
N VAL A 162 4.14 8.18 -0.60
CA VAL A 162 3.47 8.87 -1.72
C VAL A 162 4.33 10.03 -2.22
N LEU A 163 4.85 10.86 -1.32
CA LEU A 163 5.76 11.96 -1.67
C LEU A 163 7.05 11.44 -2.32
N GLN A 164 7.65 10.39 -1.74
CA GLN A 164 8.86 9.75 -2.28
C GLN A 164 8.63 9.23 -3.69
N SER A 165 7.50 8.58 -3.95
CA SER A 165 7.13 8.06 -5.27
C SER A 165 6.97 9.19 -6.30
N MET A 166 6.28 10.27 -5.92
CA MET A 166 6.09 11.43 -6.79
C MET A 166 7.42 12.12 -7.11
N LEU A 167 8.29 12.32 -6.13
CA LEU A 167 9.59 12.94 -6.34
C LEU A 167 10.57 12.04 -7.09
N THR A 168 10.50 10.71 -6.91
CA THR A 168 11.24 9.75 -7.74
C THR A 168 10.79 9.85 -9.21
N PHE A 169 9.50 10.01 -9.45
CA PHE A 169 8.99 10.23 -10.81
C PHE A 169 9.47 11.56 -11.38
N ALA A 170 9.48 12.64 -10.58
CA ALA A 170 10.04 13.93 -10.97
C ALA A 170 11.54 13.83 -11.33
N THR A 171 12.30 13.04 -10.57
CA THR A 171 13.73 12.77 -10.86
C THR A 171 13.88 12.01 -12.19
N LYS A 172 13.07 10.99 -12.43
CA LYS A 172 13.10 10.23 -13.70
C LYS A 172 12.77 11.08 -14.93
N LEU A 173 11.94 12.09 -14.76
CA LEU A 173 11.60 13.04 -15.83
C LEU A 173 12.57 14.23 -15.94
N GLY A 174 13.60 14.29 -15.10
CA GLY A 174 14.59 15.36 -15.10
C GLY A 174 14.10 16.70 -14.55
N TYR A 175 12.98 16.73 -13.81
CA TYR A 175 12.52 17.95 -13.12
C TYR A 175 13.39 18.31 -11.91
N ILE A 176 13.94 17.31 -11.25
CA ILE A 176 14.90 17.44 -10.14
C ILE A 176 15.99 16.39 -10.30
N GLY A 177 17.20 16.69 -9.87
CA GLY A 177 18.31 15.76 -10.03
C GLY A 177 18.39 14.66 -8.99
N VAL A 178 17.90 14.95 -7.81
CA VAL A 178 17.96 14.01 -6.68
C VAL A 178 16.64 14.11 -5.91
N ASN A 179 16.13 12.98 -5.49
CA ASN A 179 14.94 12.96 -4.65
C ASN A 179 15.27 13.46 -3.23
N PRO A 180 14.77 14.64 -2.80
CA PRO A 180 15.02 15.15 -1.46
C PRO A 180 14.31 14.36 -0.34
N ALA A 181 13.34 13.51 -0.70
CA ALA A 181 12.63 12.63 0.22
C ALA A 181 13.27 11.23 0.32
N ASP A 182 14.46 11.00 -0.25
CA ASP A 182 15.15 9.72 -0.12
C ASP A 182 15.33 9.38 1.37
N ALA A 183 15.01 8.14 1.75
CA ALA A 183 15.09 7.67 3.13
C ALA A 183 16.49 7.79 3.74
N LYS A 184 17.56 7.72 2.92
CA LYS A 184 18.95 7.92 3.36
C LYS A 184 19.26 9.35 3.78
N ARG A 185 18.42 10.31 3.39
CA ARG A 185 18.57 11.74 3.70
C ARG A 185 17.68 12.21 4.83
N LEU A 186 16.86 11.31 5.40
CA LEU A 186 15.85 11.64 6.40
C LEU A 186 16.05 10.82 7.66
N THR A 187 15.80 11.46 8.80
CA THR A 187 15.66 10.76 10.08
C THR A 187 14.19 10.38 10.25
N LEU A 188 13.90 9.10 10.11
CA LEU A 188 12.53 8.58 10.18
C LEU A 188 12.27 7.91 11.53
N PRO A 189 11.05 8.01 12.08
CA PRO A 189 10.67 7.27 13.28
C PRO A 189 10.91 5.77 13.10
N LYS A 190 11.44 5.11 14.14
CA LYS A 190 11.68 3.67 14.14
C LYS A 190 10.34 2.92 14.00
N MET A 191 10.27 2.01 13.03
CA MET A 191 9.08 1.19 12.82
C MET A 191 9.02 0.12 13.91
N PRO A 192 7.99 0.07 14.74
CA PRO A 192 7.79 -1.06 15.63
C PRO A 192 7.58 -2.31 14.77
N ARG A 193 8.13 -3.43 15.20
CA ARG A 193 7.81 -4.73 14.61
C ARG A 193 6.54 -5.24 15.30
N PRO A 194 5.37 -5.16 14.69
CA PRO A 194 4.17 -5.71 15.31
C PRO A 194 4.31 -7.23 15.36
N GLU A 195 3.99 -7.79 16.49
CA GLU A 195 3.78 -9.22 16.61
C GLU A 195 2.61 -9.65 15.72
N ILE A 196 2.77 -10.81 15.10
CA ILE A 196 1.71 -11.39 14.28
C ILE A 196 0.74 -12.08 15.23
N GLU A 197 -0.42 -11.49 15.42
CA GLU A 197 -1.47 -12.09 16.24
C GLU A 197 -2.11 -13.28 15.50
N ILE A 198 -2.09 -14.45 16.13
CA ILE A 198 -2.74 -15.67 15.65
C ILE A 198 -3.72 -16.19 16.72
N PHE A 199 -4.67 -17.01 16.32
CA PHE A 199 -5.44 -17.82 17.25
C PHE A 199 -4.67 -19.11 17.56
N THR A 200 -4.63 -19.52 18.81
CA THR A 200 -4.09 -20.84 19.17
C THR A 200 -4.95 -21.96 18.57
N LYS A 201 -4.44 -23.19 18.56
CA LYS A 201 -5.20 -24.37 18.09
C LYS A 201 -6.53 -24.52 18.84
N GLN A 202 -6.51 -24.33 20.17
CA GLN A 202 -7.69 -24.39 21.03
C GLN A 202 -8.69 -23.27 20.69
N GLN A 203 -8.21 -22.03 20.51
CA GLN A 203 -9.05 -20.90 20.13
C GLN A 203 -9.67 -21.10 18.74
N ALA A 204 -8.91 -21.64 17.78
CA ALA A 204 -9.42 -21.94 16.45
C ALA A 204 -10.50 -23.06 16.48
N ALA A 205 -10.29 -24.09 17.29
CA ALA A 205 -11.29 -25.14 17.51
C ALA A 205 -12.56 -24.57 18.17
N TYR A 206 -12.42 -23.71 19.18
CA TYR A 206 -13.54 -23.06 19.83
C TYR A 206 -14.31 -22.12 18.88
N ILE A 207 -13.61 -21.38 18.02
CA ILE A 207 -14.24 -20.58 16.95
C ILE A 207 -15.12 -21.50 16.09
N LEU A 208 -14.59 -22.64 15.61
CA LEU A 208 -15.34 -23.59 14.77
C LEU A 208 -16.58 -24.15 15.49
N GLN A 209 -16.50 -24.37 16.78
CA GLN A 209 -17.64 -24.82 17.60
C GLN A 209 -18.70 -23.72 17.71
N CYS A 210 -18.31 -22.49 18.04
CA CYS A 210 -19.24 -21.36 18.15
C CYS A 210 -19.95 -21.05 16.83
N LEU A 211 -19.29 -21.30 15.69
CA LEU A 211 -19.86 -21.04 14.36
C LEU A 211 -21.12 -21.86 14.08
N GLN A 212 -21.32 -23.02 14.73
CA GLN A 212 -22.50 -23.87 14.50
C GLN A 212 -23.83 -23.16 14.80
N ASN A 213 -23.81 -22.13 15.61
CA ASN A 213 -24.99 -21.32 15.96
C ASN A 213 -25.11 -20.02 15.16
N GLU A 214 -24.27 -19.83 14.14
CA GLU A 214 -24.27 -18.62 13.32
C GLU A 214 -25.01 -18.86 11.97
N PRO A 215 -25.41 -17.79 11.26
CA PRO A 215 -25.98 -17.90 9.92
C PRO A 215 -25.03 -18.65 8.98
N LEU A 216 -25.59 -19.51 8.11
CA LEU A 216 -24.84 -20.40 7.22
C LEU A 216 -23.78 -19.67 6.38
N GLN A 217 -24.13 -18.50 5.82
CA GLN A 217 -23.21 -17.69 5.05
C GLN A 217 -21.98 -17.25 5.87
N PHE A 218 -22.16 -16.91 7.16
CA PHE A 218 -21.06 -16.50 8.04
C PHE A 218 -20.23 -17.71 8.46
N GLN A 219 -20.86 -18.84 8.78
CA GLN A 219 -20.15 -20.11 9.05
C GLN A 219 -19.23 -20.48 7.89
N THR A 220 -19.77 -20.51 6.67
CA THR A 220 -19.04 -20.84 5.44
C THR A 220 -17.85 -19.90 5.23
N MET A 221 -18.06 -18.59 5.44
CA MET A 221 -17.02 -17.59 5.25
C MET A 221 -15.84 -17.77 6.22
N ILE A 222 -16.10 -17.96 7.51
CA ILE A 222 -15.04 -18.12 8.50
C ILE A 222 -14.31 -19.44 8.33
N GLN A 223 -15.04 -20.52 8.04
CA GLN A 223 -14.39 -21.81 7.76
C GLN A 223 -13.50 -21.74 6.51
N LEU A 224 -13.98 -21.14 5.42
CA LEU A 224 -13.13 -20.91 4.25
C LEU A 224 -11.92 -20.05 4.58
N ALA A 225 -12.06 -18.99 5.40
CA ALA A 225 -10.94 -18.16 5.82
C ALA A 225 -9.85 -18.97 6.54
N ILE A 226 -10.24 -19.84 7.47
CA ILE A 226 -9.32 -20.70 8.25
C ILE A 226 -8.69 -21.77 7.35
N PHE A 227 -9.50 -22.50 6.58
CA PHE A 227 -8.99 -23.66 5.83
C PHE A 227 -8.27 -23.29 4.54
N THR A 228 -8.54 -22.15 3.92
CA THR A 228 -7.86 -21.71 2.67
C THR A 228 -6.79 -20.65 2.89
N GLY A 229 -6.87 -19.92 3.99
CA GLY A 229 -6.05 -18.74 4.23
C GLY A 229 -6.32 -17.59 3.23
N ALA A 230 -7.48 -17.59 2.56
CA ALA A 230 -7.84 -16.55 1.61
C ALA A 230 -7.96 -15.16 2.29
N ARG A 231 -7.67 -14.10 1.53
CA ARG A 231 -7.87 -12.73 2.02
C ARG A 231 -9.36 -12.38 2.03
N GLU A 232 -9.76 -11.49 2.94
CA GLU A 232 -11.17 -11.03 3.06
C GLU A 232 -11.79 -10.64 1.70
N GLY A 233 -11.10 -9.82 0.93
CA GLY A 233 -11.60 -9.41 -0.39
C GLY A 233 -11.60 -10.55 -1.42
N GLU A 234 -10.74 -11.57 -1.29
CA GLU A 234 -10.74 -12.76 -2.14
C GLU A 234 -11.98 -13.63 -1.83
N LEU A 235 -12.30 -13.82 -0.54
CA LEU A 235 -13.51 -14.53 -0.12
C LEU A 235 -14.77 -13.85 -0.64
N VAL A 236 -14.91 -12.54 -0.40
CA VAL A 236 -16.07 -11.77 -0.90
C VAL A 236 -16.22 -11.83 -2.42
N GLY A 237 -15.10 -11.94 -3.14
CA GLY A 237 -15.09 -12.04 -4.60
C GLY A 237 -15.32 -13.44 -5.16
N LEU A 238 -15.61 -14.46 -4.33
CA LEU A 238 -15.85 -15.82 -4.80
C LEU A 238 -17.18 -15.96 -5.53
N LYS A 239 -17.18 -16.75 -6.58
CA LYS A 239 -18.36 -17.18 -7.31
C LYS A 239 -18.54 -18.70 -7.16
N PHE A 240 -19.77 -19.20 -7.25
CA PHE A 240 -19.99 -20.64 -7.26
C PHE A 240 -19.29 -21.33 -8.42
N SER A 241 -19.12 -20.67 -9.56
CA SER A 241 -18.35 -21.17 -10.71
C SER A 241 -16.85 -21.37 -10.45
N ASP A 242 -16.31 -20.79 -9.36
CA ASP A 242 -14.92 -21.02 -8.96
C ASP A 242 -14.72 -22.35 -8.20
N ILE A 243 -15.81 -23.06 -7.89
CA ILE A 243 -15.80 -24.24 -7.03
C ILE A 243 -16.10 -25.48 -7.87
N ASN A 244 -15.19 -26.43 -7.85
CA ASN A 244 -15.45 -27.76 -8.34
C ASN A 244 -15.81 -28.67 -7.15
N PHE A 245 -17.07 -28.94 -6.96
CA PHE A 245 -17.62 -29.76 -5.86
C PHE A 245 -17.12 -31.21 -5.89
N THR A 246 -16.92 -31.78 -7.07
CA THR A 246 -16.48 -33.17 -7.24
C THR A 246 -15.01 -33.33 -6.86
N THR A 247 -14.15 -32.47 -7.37
CA THR A 247 -12.69 -32.52 -7.09
C THR A 247 -12.28 -31.71 -5.85
N ARG A 248 -13.23 -31.04 -5.21
CA ARG A 248 -13.03 -30.17 -4.04
C ARG A 248 -11.97 -29.08 -4.28
N LYS A 249 -11.94 -28.54 -5.49
CA LYS A 249 -11.00 -27.48 -5.86
C LYS A 249 -11.69 -26.12 -5.87
N LEU A 250 -11.05 -25.13 -5.28
CA LEU A 250 -11.46 -23.73 -5.28
C LEU A 250 -10.42 -22.89 -6.02
N VAL A 251 -10.85 -22.15 -7.02
CA VAL A 251 -9.98 -21.19 -7.76
C VAL A 251 -10.18 -19.79 -7.20
N ILE A 252 -9.12 -19.20 -6.67
CA ILE A 252 -9.10 -17.82 -6.17
C ILE A 252 -8.47 -16.93 -7.25
N SER A 253 -9.31 -16.30 -8.08
CA SER A 253 -8.89 -15.52 -9.26
C SER A 253 -9.16 -14.02 -9.14
N ARG A 254 -9.91 -13.57 -8.13
CA ARG A 254 -10.31 -12.17 -7.97
C ARG A 254 -10.39 -11.76 -6.51
N SER A 255 -10.47 -10.44 -6.30
CA SER A 255 -10.62 -9.83 -4.97
C SER A 255 -11.58 -8.66 -5.07
N ALA A 256 -12.62 -8.66 -4.24
CA ALA A 256 -13.58 -7.57 -4.15
C ALA A 256 -12.97 -6.33 -3.47
N TYR A 257 -13.38 -5.16 -3.93
CA TYR A 257 -13.06 -3.87 -3.32
C TYR A 257 -14.20 -2.88 -3.53
N LYS A 258 -14.22 -1.83 -2.72
CA LYS A 258 -15.18 -0.74 -2.86
C LYS A 258 -14.49 0.61 -2.68
N LEU A 259 -14.76 1.54 -3.60
CA LEU A 259 -14.43 2.95 -3.48
C LEU A 259 -15.64 3.72 -2.94
N LYS A 260 -15.39 4.87 -2.33
CA LYS A 260 -16.47 5.71 -1.77
C LYS A 260 -17.37 6.18 -2.91
N GLY A 261 -18.68 5.95 -2.76
CA GLY A 261 -19.69 6.36 -3.77
C GLY A 261 -19.84 5.38 -4.95
N GLU A 262 -19.01 4.34 -5.07
CA GLU A 262 -19.09 3.37 -6.17
C GLU A 262 -19.72 2.04 -5.71
N PRO A 263 -20.24 1.22 -6.62
CA PRO A 263 -20.61 -0.16 -6.31
C PRO A 263 -19.38 -0.98 -5.95
N VAL A 264 -19.61 -2.16 -5.37
CA VAL A 264 -18.54 -3.15 -5.16
C VAL A 264 -18.04 -3.63 -6.53
N LYS A 265 -16.72 -3.64 -6.70
CA LYS A 265 -16.03 -4.10 -7.92
C LYS A 265 -15.04 -5.19 -7.56
N THR A 266 -14.59 -5.95 -8.55
CA THR A 266 -13.53 -6.94 -8.40
C THR A 266 -12.30 -6.56 -9.20
N LYS A 267 -11.15 -7.05 -8.78
CA LYS A 267 -9.86 -6.93 -9.45
C LYS A 267 -9.07 -8.22 -9.28
N PRO A 268 -8.02 -8.47 -10.07
CA PRO A 268 -7.11 -9.59 -9.82
C PRO A 268 -6.56 -9.59 -8.39
N PRO A 269 -6.18 -10.77 -7.84
CA PRO A 269 -5.54 -10.87 -6.54
C PRO A 269 -4.28 -9.99 -6.45
N LYS A 270 -3.84 -9.67 -5.23
CA LYS A 270 -2.66 -8.81 -5.01
C LYS A 270 -1.37 -9.36 -5.67
N SER A 271 -1.26 -10.67 -5.84
CA SER A 271 -0.13 -11.32 -6.55
C SER A 271 -0.24 -11.26 -8.08
N GLY A 272 -1.35 -10.79 -8.64
CA GLY A 272 -1.65 -10.82 -10.07
C GLY A 272 -1.96 -12.22 -10.62
N LYS A 273 -1.80 -13.29 -9.83
CA LYS A 273 -1.97 -14.69 -10.27
C LYS A 273 -3.12 -15.35 -9.52
N ALA A 274 -3.97 -16.08 -10.26
CA ALA A 274 -4.93 -16.99 -9.67
C ALA A 274 -4.20 -18.17 -9.00
N ARG A 275 -4.85 -18.77 -8.00
CA ARG A 275 -4.37 -20.00 -7.37
C ARG A 275 -5.54 -20.95 -7.09
N THR A 276 -5.23 -22.24 -7.06
CA THR A 276 -6.18 -23.29 -6.73
C THR A 276 -5.87 -23.87 -5.36
N VAL A 277 -6.89 -23.99 -4.51
CA VAL A 277 -6.79 -24.57 -3.16
C VAL A 277 -7.73 -25.76 -3.07
N THR A 278 -7.27 -26.84 -2.44
CA THR A 278 -8.13 -27.98 -2.13
C THR A 278 -8.91 -27.69 -0.84
N LEU A 279 -10.22 -27.92 -0.86
CA LEU A 279 -11.12 -27.78 0.26
C LEU A 279 -11.29 -29.11 1.01
N ASN A 280 -11.52 -29.02 2.32
CA ASN A 280 -11.95 -30.16 3.12
C ASN A 280 -13.45 -30.43 2.88
N LYS A 281 -13.93 -31.60 3.33
CA LYS A 281 -15.32 -32.02 3.11
C LYS A 281 -16.32 -31.04 3.74
N SER A 282 -16.07 -30.58 4.98
CA SER A 282 -17.00 -29.68 5.68
C SER A 282 -17.19 -28.34 4.96
N CYS A 283 -16.14 -27.80 4.34
CA CYS A 283 -16.27 -26.59 3.52
C CYS A 283 -17.11 -26.83 2.26
N ILE A 284 -16.99 -27.99 1.64
CA ILE A 284 -17.79 -28.36 0.46
C ILE A 284 -19.26 -28.51 0.85
N ASP A 285 -19.55 -29.22 1.94
CA ASP A 285 -20.90 -29.40 2.44
C ASP A 285 -21.59 -28.06 2.73
N LEU A 286 -20.90 -27.14 3.49
CA LEU A 286 -21.42 -25.81 3.75
C LEU A 286 -21.62 -24.96 2.48
N LEU A 287 -20.76 -25.09 1.48
CA LEU A 287 -20.95 -24.41 0.20
C LEU A 287 -22.13 -24.96 -0.61
N ALA A 288 -22.37 -26.24 -0.54
CA ALA A 288 -23.53 -26.87 -1.17
C ALA A 288 -24.83 -26.40 -0.50
N ASP A 289 -24.88 -26.44 0.84
CA ASP A 289 -26.02 -25.94 1.62
C ASP A 289 -26.30 -24.46 1.34
N LEU A 290 -25.23 -23.62 1.30
CA LEU A 290 -25.34 -22.21 0.99
C LEU A 290 -25.86 -21.96 -0.44
N SER A 291 -25.45 -22.79 -1.40
CA SER A 291 -25.98 -22.73 -2.77
C SER A 291 -27.49 -23.02 -2.82
N GLN A 292 -27.96 -23.98 -2.02
CA GLN A 292 -29.39 -24.28 -1.90
C GLN A 292 -30.14 -23.14 -1.22
N GLU A 293 -29.61 -22.57 -0.13
CA GLU A 293 -30.18 -21.39 0.55
C GLU A 293 -30.34 -20.22 -0.42
N HIS A 294 -29.34 -19.95 -1.26
CA HIS A 294 -29.42 -18.89 -2.28
C HIS A 294 -30.52 -19.18 -3.32
N LEU A 295 -30.69 -20.42 -3.73
CA LEU A 295 -31.76 -20.78 -4.65
C LEU A 295 -33.14 -20.51 -4.03
N LEU A 296 -33.35 -20.90 -2.78
CA LEU A 296 -34.59 -20.65 -2.06
C LEU A 296 -34.86 -19.14 -1.87
N GLU A 297 -33.85 -18.38 -1.48
CA GLU A 297 -33.98 -16.92 -1.35
C GLU A 297 -34.27 -16.22 -2.70
N LYS A 298 -33.67 -16.70 -3.78
CA LYS A 298 -33.96 -16.23 -5.14
C LYS A 298 -35.42 -16.49 -5.51
N LEU A 299 -35.92 -17.70 -5.24
CA LEU A 299 -37.32 -18.02 -5.48
C LEU A 299 -38.29 -17.19 -4.63
N ARG A 300 -37.93 -16.93 -3.37
CA ARG A 300 -38.70 -16.08 -2.46
C ARG A 300 -38.75 -14.60 -2.86
N LEU A 301 -37.64 -14.06 -3.33
CA LEU A 301 -37.49 -12.63 -3.65
C LEU A 301 -37.87 -12.30 -5.11
N GLY A 302 -37.88 -13.28 -6.01
CA GLY A 302 -38.18 -13.06 -7.42
C GLY A 302 -37.30 -11.96 -8.04
N ASP A 303 -37.93 -10.98 -8.67
CA ASP A 303 -37.24 -9.86 -9.36
C ASP A 303 -36.38 -8.96 -8.45
N ALA A 304 -36.57 -9.05 -7.13
CA ALA A 304 -35.73 -8.34 -6.19
C ALA A 304 -34.32 -8.96 -6.02
N TRP A 305 -34.15 -10.21 -6.45
CA TRP A 305 -32.86 -10.88 -6.45
C TRP A 305 -31.97 -10.44 -7.63
N LYS A 306 -30.80 -9.84 -7.35
CA LYS A 306 -29.95 -9.15 -8.35
C LYS A 306 -28.70 -9.93 -8.78
N GLY A 307 -28.39 -11.06 -8.15
CA GLY A 307 -27.12 -11.73 -8.45
C GLY A 307 -27.19 -13.24 -8.26
N ASP A 308 -26.75 -14.00 -9.25
CA ASP A 308 -26.79 -15.46 -9.25
C ASP A 308 -25.43 -16.14 -9.07
N GLU A 309 -24.36 -15.36 -9.04
CA GLU A 309 -23.03 -15.95 -9.18
C GLU A 309 -22.17 -15.90 -7.90
N TRP A 310 -22.48 -14.98 -6.98
CA TRP A 310 -21.64 -14.74 -5.81
C TRP A 310 -21.93 -15.73 -4.67
N VAL A 311 -20.87 -16.24 -4.05
CA VAL A 311 -20.99 -17.11 -2.86
C VAL A 311 -21.39 -16.28 -1.64
N PHE A 312 -20.90 -15.06 -1.53
CA PHE A 312 -21.19 -14.16 -0.40
C PHE A 312 -21.95 -12.94 -0.87
N THR A 313 -23.18 -12.82 -0.42
CA THR A 313 -24.14 -11.84 -0.94
C THR A 313 -24.69 -10.92 0.14
N GLN A 314 -25.28 -9.85 -0.30
CA GLN A 314 -26.25 -9.06 0.46
C GLN A 314 -27.62 -9.76 0.40
N TRP A 315 -28.60 -9.18 1.09
CA TRP A 315 -29.97 -9.72 1.13
C TRP A 315 -30.66 -9.85 -0.24
N ASP A 316 -30.23 -9.04 -1.22
CA ASP A 316 -30.77 -9.00 -2.59
C ASP A 316 -29.93 -9.81 -3.60
N GLY A 317 -29.05 -10.70 -3.15
CA GLY A 317 -28.17 -11.48 -4.00
C GLY A 317 -26.99 -10.72 -4.59
N SER A 318 -26.92 -9.40 -4.44
CA SER A 318 -25.75 -8.64 -4.88
C SER A 318 -24.50 -8.95 -4.06
N ILE A 319 -23.31 -8.73 -4.65
CA ILE A 319 -22.04 -9.02 -3.99
C ILE A 319 -21.95 -8.34 -2.61
N MET A 320 -21.49 -9.08 -1.61
CA MET A 320 -21.31 -8.58 -0.24
C MET A 320 -20.35 -7.39 -0.19
N HIS A 321 -20.60 -6.45 0.74
CA HIS A 321 -19.67 -5.35 0.96
C HIS A 321 -18.34 -5.86 1.56
N PRO A 322 -17.15 -5.50 0.99
CA PRO A 322 -15.85 -6.08 1.39
C PRO A 322 -15.44 -5.90 2.87
N GLN A 323 -16.07 -5.01 3.62
CA GLN A 323 -15.82 -4.81 5.05
C GLN A 323 -16.84 -5.53 5.95
N THR A 324 -17.83 -6.21 5.37
CA THR A 324 -18.84 -6.94 6.15
C THR A 324 -18.23 -8.08 6.95
N PRO A 325 -17.33 -8.91 6.39
CA PRO A 325 -16.73 -10.02 7.12
C PRO A 325 -15.98 -9.56 8.37
N SER A 326 -15.14 -8.53 8.28
CA SER A 326 -14.43 -7.97 9.44
C SER A 326 -15.39 -7.49 10.52
N ARG A 327 -16.48 -6.79 10.16
CA ARG A 327 -17.46 -6.28 11.14
C ARG A 327 -18.27 -7.39 11.80
N GLN A 328 -18.65 -8.41 11.04
CA GLN A 328 -19.37 -9.56 11.59
C GLN A 328 -18.44 -10.37 12.51
N PHE A 329 -17.20 -10.56 12.11
CA PHE A 329 -16.19 -11.27 12.89
C PHE A 329 -15.87 -10.56 14.20
N ASP A 330 -15.71 -9.25 14.21
CA ASP A 330 -15.50 -8.46 15.44
C ASP A 330 -16.67 -8.66 16.44
N LYS A 331 -17.92 -8.63 15.92
CA LYS A 331 -19.12 -8.87 16.75
C LYS A 331 -19.18 -10.32 17.26
N PHE A 332 -18.82 -11.29 16.42
CA PHE A 332 -18.78 -12.71 16.77
C PHE A 332 -17.76 -12.97 17.89
N LEU A 333 -16.53 -12.48 17.75
CA LEU A 333 -15.49 -12.62 18.78
C LEU A 333 -15.95 -12.04 20.12
N LYS A 334 -16.52 -10.82 20.10
CA LYS A 334 -17.01 -10.16 21.30
C LYS A 334 -18.13 -10.96 21.98
N ARG A 335 -19.11 -11.47 21.21
CA ARG A 335 -20.26 -12.22 21.73
C ARG A 335 -19.85 -13.54 22.37
N ASN A 336 -18.80 -14.18 21.85
CA ASN A 336 -18.31 -15.46 22.34
C ASN A 336 -17.12 -15.32 23.31
N SER A 337 -16.82 -14.10 23.80
CA SER A 337 -15.71 -13.83 24.72
C SER A 337 -14.34 -14.31 24.21
N ILE A 338 -14.17 -14.34 22.88
CA ILE A 338 -12.90 -14.69 22.25
C ILE A 338 -12.02 -13.44 22.16
N PRO A 339 -10.70 -13.53 22.46
CA PRO A 339 -9.79 -12.40 22.35
C PRO A 339 -9.87 -11.72 20.97
N HIS A 340 -10.01 -10.39 20.97
CA HIS A 340 -10.13 -9.62 19.74
C HIS A 340 -8.90 -9.79 18.86
N ARG A 341 -9.10 -10.21 17.63
CA ARG A 341 -8.11 -10.23 16.55
C ARG A 341 -8.78 -9.81 15.25
N LYS A 342 -8.00 -9.21 14.35
CA LYS A 342 -8.50 -8.80 13.04
C LYS A 342 -8.86 -10.02 12.19
N PHE A 343 -9.83 -9.89 11.28
CA PHE A 343 -10.18 -10.95 10.33
C PHE A 343 -8.97 -11.57 9.62
N HIS A 344 -7.98 -10.75 9.27
CA HIS A 344 -6.75 -11.21 8.62
C HIS A 344 -5.91 -12.18 9.49
N SER A 345 -6.10 -12.19 10.80
CA SER A 345 -5.45 -13.14 11.70
C SER A 345 -5.88 -14.58 11.44
N LEU A 346 -7.07 -14.82 10.87
CA LEU A 346 -7.49 -16.18 10.43
C LEU A 346 -6.54 -16.75 9.37
N ARG A 347 -6.07 -15.91 8.46
CA ARG A 347 -5.07 -16.29 7.47
C ARG A 347 -3.70 -16.57 8.10
N HIS A 348 -3.30 -15.77 9.08
CA HIS A 348 -2.06 -16.00 9.83
C HIS A 348 -2.16 -17.32 10.61
N THR A 349 -3.30 -17.56 11.26
CA THR A 349 -3.60 -18.83 11.96
C THR A 349 -3.56 -20.02 10.99
N SER A 350 -4.19 -19.91 9.82
CA SER A 350 -4.13 -20.95 8.77
C SER A 350 -2.70 -21.31 8.40
N ALA A 351 -1.86 -20.29 8.14
CA ALA A 351 -0.47 -20.48 7.77
C ALA A 351 0.33 -21.19 8.87
N THR A 352 0.19 -20.71 10.11
CA THR A 352 0.93 -21.23 11.26
C THR A 352 0.50 -22.66 11.59
N LEU A 353 -0.81 -22.98 11.56
CA LEU A 353 -1.31 -24.32 11.81
C LEU A 353 -0.88 -25.33 10.72
N LEU A 354 -0.80 -24.91 9.45
CA LEU A 354 -0.29 -25.76 8.38
C LEU A 354 1.20 -26.07 8.57
N LEU A 355 2.02 -25.07 8.90
CA LEU A 355 3.45 -25.26 9.18
C LEU A 355 3.65 -26.11 10.44
N TYR A 356 2.90 -25.87 11.50
CA TYR A 356 2.95 -26.69 12.73
C TYR A 356 2.60 -28.15 12.47
N ASN A 357 1.69 -28.41 11.51
CA ASN A 357 1.34 -29.78 11.07
C ASN A 357 2.33 -30.38 10.04
N GLY A 358 3.53 -29.79 9.88
CA GLY A 358 4.58 -30.32 9.02
C GLY A 358 4.42 -30.01 7.52
N THR A 359 3.48 -29.15 7.13
CA THR A 359 3.36 -28.73 5.73
C THR A 359 4.57 -27.87 5.36
N ASP A 360 5.24 -28.17 4.25
CA ASP A 360 6.41 -27.43 3.81
C ASP A 360 6.07 -25.97 3.47
N LEU A 361 7.07 -25.08 3.68
CA LEU A 361 6.91 -23.66 3.54
C LEU A 361 6.49 -23.21 2.13
N LYS A 362 6.94 -23.91 1.10
CA LYS A 362 6.63 -23.62 -0.30
C LYS A 362 5.16 -23.91 -0.60
N THR A 363 4.67 -25.03 -0.14
CA THR A 363 3.24 -25.39 -0.25
C THR A 363 2.34 -24.37 0.47
N VAL A 364 2.74 -23.94 1.67
CA VAL A 364 2.00 -22.87 2.39
C VAL A 364 2.05 -21.56 1.63
N GLN A 365 3.21 -21.17 1.08
CA GLN A 365 3.36 -19.98 0.26
C GLN A 365 2.43 -19.98 -0.97
N GLU A 366 2.44 -21.08 -1.71
CA GLU A 366 1.61 -21.26 -2.90
C GLU A 366 0.11 -21.23 -2.56
N ARG A 367 -0.30 -21.95 -1.51
CA ARG A 367 -1.67 -21.97 -1.00
C ARG A 367 -2.17 -20.59 -0.61
N LEU A 368 -1.34 -19.82 0.06
CA LEU A 368 -1.65 -18.43 0.46
C LEU A 368 -1.55 -17.44 -0.72
N GLY A 369 -0.81 -17.74 -1.76
CA GLY A 369 -0.53 -16.82 -2.88
C GLY A 369 0.34 -15.64 -2.42
N HIS A 370 1.43 -15.90 -1.69
CA HIS A 370 2.43 -14.91 -1.37
C HIS A 370 3.41 -14.77 -2.54
N ALA A 371 3.53 -13.56 -3.06
CA ALA A 371 4.48 -13.25 -4.13
C ALA A 371 5.94 -13.28 -3.64
N ASP A 372 6.17 -13.03 -2.33
CA ASP A 372 7.48 -12.96 -1.70
C ASP A 372 7.59 -14.00 -0.58
N PHE A 373 8.68 -14.77 -0.62
CA PHE A 373 9.02 -15.78 0.36
C PHE A 373 9.22 -15.20 1.77
N THR A 374 9.74 -13.98 1.87
CA THR A 374 9.96 -13.28 3.15
C THR A 374 8.67 -13.09 3.95
N THR A 375 7.53 -13.01 3.26
CA THR A 375 6.22 -12.90 3.93
C THR A 375 5.86 -14.21 4.64
N THR A 376 6.22 -15.36 4.07
CA THR A 376 5.92 -16.68 4.65
C THR A 376 6.93 -17.05 5.75
N ASN A 377 8.20 -16.65 5.61
CA ASN A 377 9.23 -16.87 6.63
C ASN A 377 8.88 -16.30 8.02
N ARG A 378 8.04 -15.28 8.08
CA ARG A 378 7.59 -14.71 9.36
C ARG A 378 6.81 -15.71 10.22
N TYR A 379 6.22 -16.71 9.60
CA TYR A 379 5.46 -17.74 10.34
C TYR A 379 6.35 -18.82 10.95
N LEU A 380 7.60 -19.01 10.47
CA LEU A 380 8.53 -19.97 11.05
C LEU A 380 8.84 -19.64 12.51
N HIS A 381 9.11 -18.37 12.81
CA HIS A 381 9.34 -17.95 14.19
C HIS A 381 8.13 -18.18 15.10
N LEU A 382 6.91 -18.12 14.58
CA LEU A 382 5.71 -18.41 15.34
C LEU A 382 5.54 -19.90 15.62
N VAL A 383 6.02 -20.77 14.72
CA VAL A 383 6.04 -22.23 14.94
C VAL A 383 7.08 -22.59 16.00
N GLU A 384 8.27 -22.01 15.95
CA GLU A 384 9.32 -22.20 16.97
C GLU A 384 8.86 -21.74 18.36
N GLN A 385 8.17 -20.59 18.45
CA GLN A 385 7.60 -20.11 19.72
C GLN A 385 6.50 -21.04 20.24
N ALA A 386 5.61 -21.49 19.36
CA ALA A 386 4.52 -22.41 19.73
C ALA A 386 5.04 -23.79 20.17
N ASP A 387 6.18 -24.25 19.60
CA ASP A 387 6.85 -25.48 20.03
C ASP A 387 7.46 -25.33 21.42
N ALA A 388 8.14 -24.23 21.70
CA ALA A 388 8.68 -23.93 23.01
C ALA A 388 7.57 -23.84 24.09
N GLU A 389 6.47 -23.09 23.81
CA GLU A 389 5.30 -23.01 24.71
C GLU A 389 4.66 -24.38 24.94
N ALA A 390 4.64 -25.27 23.94
CA ALA A 390 4.10 -26.61 24.06
C ALA A 390 4.99 -27.49 24.97
N VAL A 391 6.31 -27.35 24.90
CA VAL A 391 7.26 -28.05 25.78
C VAL A 391 7.12 -27.56 27.23
N ASP A 392 7.05 -26.24 27.43
CA ASP A 392 6.87 -25.66 28.78
C ASP A 392 5.54 -26.13 29.41
N SER A 393 4.45 -26.12 28.63
CA SER A 393 3.15 -26.63 29.08
C SER A 393 3.15 -28.13 29.40
N LEU A 394 3.96 -28.91 28.68
CA LEU A 394 4.14 -30.33 28.95
C LEU A 394 4.87 -30.54 30.30
N GLU A 395 5.88 -29.73 30.56
CA GLU A 395 6.62 -29.76 31.82
C GLU A 395 5.72 -29.44 33.02
N GLU A 396 4.90 -28.37 32.91
CA GLU A 396 3.91 -28.01 33.92
C GLU A 396 2.92 -29.16 34.20
N LEU A 397 2.38 -29.80 33.15
CA LEU A 397 1.47 -30.95 33.27
C LEU A 397 2.11 -32.17 33.93
N LEU A 398 3.40 -32.37 33.73
CA LEU A 398 4.12 -33.48 34.39
C LEU A 398 4.48 -33.18 35.82
N GLN A 399 4.68 -31.90 36.18
CA GLN A 399 4.96 -31.47 37.55
C GLN A 399 3.69 -31.50 38.46
N GLU A 400 2.50 -31.12 37.91
CA GLU A 400 1.22 -31.17 38.62
C GLU A 400 0.78 -32.59 39.00
N LYS A 401 1.31 -33.65 38.35
CA LYS A 401 1.01 -35.06 38.70
C LYS A 401 1.82 -35.61 39.88
N HIS A 402 2.71 -34.83 40.45
CA HIS A 402 3.56 -35.22 41.59
C HIS A 402 3.27 -34.44 42.89
N ALA A 403 2.23 -33.63 42.91
CA ALA A 403 1.68 -32.96 44.11
C ALA A 403 0.31 -33.60 44.45
#